data_73e53062eb77d8502cd261d31a842a9d
#
_entry.id   73e53062eb77d8502cd261d31a842a9d
#
_cell.length_a   1.000
_cell.length_b   1.000
_cell.length_c   1.000
_cell.angle_alpha   90.00
_cell.angle_beta   90.00
_cell.angle_gamma   90.00
#
_symmetry.space_group_name_H-M   'P 1'
#
loop_
_entity.id
_entity.type
_entity.pdbx_description
1 polymer ?
#
loop_
_entity_poly.entity_id
_entity_poly.type
_entity_poly.pdbx_seq_one_letter_code
_entity_poly.pdbx_strand_id
1 'polypeptide(L)'
;MQCLLLHFTLYFTPEIVEICGQQSAELIITVDNGISSIAGAQHASDLGIKLLITDHHLPAADLPIADAIVNPNQAGDQFPSKALAGVGVMFYLLIALRAKLRELD
;
A
#
# COMPACT_ATOMS: atom_id res chain seq x y z
N MET A 1 14.37 -1.94 -10.97
CA MET A 1 13.18 -1.28 -10.41
C MET A 1 13.52 -0.64 -9.08
N GLN A 2 13.22 0.63 -8.92
CA GLN A 2 13.38 1.31 -7.64
C GLN A 2 12.07 1.27 -6.86
N CYS A 3 12.08 0.57 -5.73
CA CYS A 3 10.95 0.46 -4.83
C CYS A 3 11.20 1.35 -3.60
N LEU A 4 10.19 2.11 -3.21
CA LEU A 4 10.23 2.92 -2.00
C LEU A 4 9.21 2.39 -1.00
N LEU A 5 9.68 2.01 0.17
CA LEU A 5 8.84 1.59 1.28
C LEU A 5 8.57 2.80 2.17
N LEU A 6 7.30 3.17 2.30
CA LEU A 6 6.89 4.30 3.11
C LEU A 6 6.14 3.83 4.36
N HIS A 7 6.72 4.12 5.51
CA HIS A 7 6.06 3.95 6.80
C HIS A 7 5.93 5.31 7.47
N PHE A 8 4.71 5.81 7.56
CA PHE A 8 4.42 7.09 8.19
C PHE A 8 3.32 6.95 9.21
N THR A 9 3.47 7.66 10.30
CA THR A 9 2.39 7.89 11.27
C THR A 9 1.39 8.92 10.76
N LEU A 10 1.67 9.56 9.63
CA LEU A 10 0.87 10.60 8.98
C LEU A 10 0.41 10.15 7.59
N TYR A 11 -0.54 10.89 7.02
CA TYR A 11 -1.20 10.56 5.77
C TYR A 11 -0.24 10.48 4.58
N PHE A 12 -0.51 9.55 3.67
CA PHE A 12 0.13 9.46 2.37
C PHE A 12 -0.42 10.55 1.46
N THR A 13 0.32 11.66 1.32
CA THR A 13 -0.12 12.88 0.64
C THR A 13 0.51 13.04 -0.74
N PRO A 14 -0.07 13.89 -1.63
CA PRO A 14 0.55 14.21 -2.92
C PRO A 14 1.99 14.75 -2.80
N GLU A 15 2.28 15.53 -1.76
CA GLU A 15 3.61 16.10 -1.51
C GLU A 15 4.64 14.98 -1.26
N ILE A 16 4.26 13.96 -0.52
CA ILE A 16 5.11 12.78 -0.28
C ILE A 16 5.33 12.01 -1.57
N VAL A 17 4.29 11.83 -2.36
CA VAL A 17 4.39 11.18 -3.67
C VAL A 17 5.34 11.93 -4.59
N GLU A 18 5.29 13.26 -4.58
CA GLU A 18 6.20 14.10 -5.37
C GLU A 18 7.66 13.85 -4.98
N ILE A 19 7.95 13.76 -3.68
CA ILE A 19 9.29 13.42 -3.19
C ILE A 19 9.73 12.03 -3.69
N CYS A 20 8.83 11.05 -3.68
CA CYS A 20 9.12 9.72 -4.22
C CYS A 20 9.44 9.78 -5.71
N GLY A 21 8.69 10.58 -6.47
CA GLY A 21 8.95 10.80 -7.90
C GLY A 21 10.31 11.42 -8.17
N GLN A 22 10.71 12.39 -7.34
CA GLN A 22 12.04 13.02 -7.43
C GLN A 22 13.17 12.04 -7.15
N GLN A 23 12.92 10.98 -6.41
CA GLN A 23 13.86 9.89 -6.15
C GLN A 23 13.75 8.75 -7.17
N SER A 24 13.04 8.96 -8.27
CA SER A 24 12.85 7.99 -9.34
C SER A 24 12.19 6.69 -8.88
N ALA A 25 11.27 6.77 -7.93
CA ALA A 25 10.52 5.59 -7.47
C ALA A 25 9.62 5.07 -8.59
N GLU A 26 9.63 3.78 -8.81
CA GLU A 26 8.74 3.09 -9.74
C GLU A 26 7.59 2.36 -9.03
N LEU A 27 7.80 2.04 -7.76
CA LEU A 27 6.82 1.40 -6.91
C LEU A 27 6.86 2.02 -5.51
N ILE A 28 5.71 2.41 -5.00
CA ILE A 28 5.54 2.83 -3.61
C ILE A 28 4.74 1.75 -2.88
N ILE A 29 5.23 1.34 -1.71
CA ILE A 29 4.50 0.45 -0.81
C ILE A 29 4.23 1.23 0.47
N THR A 30 2.95 1.39 0.83
CA THR A 30 2.58 1.97 2.13
C THR A 30 2.49 0.89 3.19
N VAL A 31 2.80 1.24 4.43
CA VAL A 31 2.65 0.35 5.58
C VAL A 31 1.87 1.09 6.65
N ASP A 32 0.76 0.51 7.08
CA ASP A 32 -0.11 1.05 8.13
C ASP A 32 -0.76 2.39 7.76
N ASN A 33 -0.92 2.65 6.47
CA ASN A 33 -1.63 3.84 5.99
C ASN A 33 -2.01 3.67 4.51
N GLY A 34 -2.75 4.64 3.98
CA GLY A 34 -3.03 4.75 2.56
C GLY A 34 -4.45 4.46 2.17
N ILE A 35 -5.22 3.69 2.96
CA ILE A 35 -6.59 3.29 2.56
C ILE A 35 -7.54 4.49 2.39
N SER A 36 -7.25 5.62 3.00
CA SER A 36 -8.03 6.86 2.88
C SER A 36 -7.32 7.95 2.09
N SER A 37 -6.17 7.63 1.49
CA SER A 37 -5.30 8.61 0.83
C SER A 37 -5.64 8.74 -0.66
N ILE A 38 -6.85 9.21 -0.97
CA ILE A 38 -7.35 9.33 -2.34
C ILE A 38 -6.46 10.25 -3.18
N ALA A 39 -6.14 11.44 -2.67
CA ALA A 39 -5.35 12.42 -3.40
C ALA A 39 -3.90 11.95 -3.64
N GLY A 40 -3.28 11.33 -2.64
CA GLY A 40 -1.94 10.77 -2.78
C GLY A 40 -1.88 9.66 -3.82
N ALA A 41 -2.85 8.76 -3.79
CA ALA A 41 -2.97 7.68 -4.75
C ALA A 41 -3.19 8.21 -6.17
N GLN A 42 -4.04 9.21 -6.33
CA GLN A 42 -4.27 9.84 -7.64
C GLN A 42 -2.97 10.46 -8.17
N HIS A 43 -2.22 11.15 -7.33
CA HIS A 43 -0.95 11.76 -7.74
C HIS A 43 0.08 10.71 -8.16
N ALA A 44 0.16 9.58 -7.44
CA ALA A 44 1.02 8.47 -7.84
C ALA A 44 0.65 7.92 -9.22
N SER A 45 -0.65 7.77 -9.47
CA SER A 45 -1.16 7.36 -10.78
C SER A 45 -0.79 8.36 -11.88
N ASP A 46 -0.94 9.66 -11.61
CA ASP A 46 -0.60 10.74 -12.55
C ASP A 46 0.88 10.74 -12.90
N LEU A 47 1.74 10.41 -11.95
CA LEU A 47 3.20 10.29 -12.18
C LEU A 47 3.62 8.93 -12.76
N GLY A 48 2.70 8.02 -12.96
CA GLY A 48 3.01 6.68 -13.46
C GLY A 48 3.73 5.79 -12.45
N ILE A 49 3.65 6.09 -11.16
CA ILE A 49 4.25 5.31 -10.10
C ILE A 49 3.26 4.25 -9.64
N LYS A 50 3.68 2.99 -9.59
CA LYS A 50 2.85 1.91 -9.06
C LYS A 50 2.68 2.04 -7.56
N LEU A 51 1.50 1.69 -7.07
CA LEU A 51 1.15 1.83 -5.65
C LEU A 51 0.59 0.52 -5.11
N LEU A 52 1.20 0.03 -4.04
CA LEU A 52 0.70 -1.07 -3.23
C LEU A 52 0.38 -0.53 -1.83
N ILE A 53 -0.88 -0.59 -1.46
CA ILE A 53 -1.33 -0.14 -0.14
C ILE A 53 -1.41 -1.36 0.77
N THR A 54 -0.72 -1.30 1.92
CA THR A 54 -0.93 -2.23 3.03
C THR A 54 -1.41 -1.45 4.24
N ASP A 55 -2.58 -1.80 4.74
CA ASP A 55 -3.25 -1.06 5.79
C ASP A 55 -4.19 -1.99 6.57
N HIS A 56 -4.69 -1.53 7.70
CA HIS A 56 -5.69 -2.25 8.50
C HIS A 56 -6.85 -1.35 8.94
N HIS A 57 -6.78 -0.07 8.61
CA HIS A 57 -7.85 0.88 8.96
C HIS A 57 -9.12 0.60 8.16
N LEU A 58 -10.27 0.98 8.72
CA LEU A 58 -11.55 0.87 8.02
C LEU A 58 -11.56 1.81 6.82
N PRO A 59 -11.86 1.29 5.62
CA PRO A 59 -11.96 2.12 4.44
C PRO A 59 -13.20 3.03 4.49
N ALA A 60 -13.11 4.17 3.81
CA ALA A 60 -14.27 5.01 3.52
C ALA A 60 -15.09 4.40 2.37
N ALA A 61 -16.15 5.11 1.94
CA ALA A 61 -16.99 4.67 0.82
C ALA A 61 -16.19 4.55 -0.49
N ASP A 62 -15.26 5.48 -0.72
CA ASP A 62 -14.40 5.47 -1.89
C ASP A 62 -13.02 4.92 -1.54
N LEU A 63 -12.52 4.04 -2.38
CA LEU A 63 -11.17 3.49 -2.26
C LEU A 63 -10.19 4.29 -3.12
N PRO A 64 -8.93 4.42 -2.68
CA PRO A 64 -7.89 5.03 -3.50
C PRO A 64 -7.59 4.18 -4.74
N ILE A 65 -7.12 4.83 -5.81
CA ILE A 65 -6.63 4.15 -7.00
C ILE A 65 -5.26 3.56 -6.67
N ALA A 66 -5.13 2.24 -6.74
CA ALA A 66 -3.86 1.55 -6.48
C ALA A 66 -3.78 0.29 -7.34
N ASP A 67 -2.56 -0.17 -7.59
CA ASP A 67 -2.34 -1.43 -8.32
C ASP A 67 -2.79 -2.61 -7.48
N ALA A 68 -2.62 -2.54 -6.17
CA ALA A 68 -3.17 -3.51 -5.23
C ALA A 68 -3.39 -2.88 -3.86
N ILE A 69 -4.39 -3.38 -3.14
CA ILE A 69 -4.69 -3.01 -1.76
C ILE A 69 -4.77 -4.28 -0.93
N VAL A 70 -3.94 -4.37 0.10
CA VAL A 70 -3.96 -5.46 1.07
C VAL A 70 -4.43 -4.88 2.40
N ASN A 71 -5.68 -5.15 2.75
CA ASN A 71 -6.29 -4.65 3.98
C ASN A 71 -7.42 -5.61 4.38
N PRO A 72 -7.34 -6.26 5.55
CA PRO A 72 -8.35 -7.25 5.99
C PRO A 72 -9.71 -6.62 6.30
N ASN A 73 -9.78 -5.31 6.43
CA ASN A 73 -11.00 -4.58 6.74
C ASN A 73 -11.73 -4.03 5.50
N GLN A 74 -11.30 -4.39 4.28
CA GLN A 74 -12.05 -4.07 3.08
C GLN A 74 -13.40 -4.80 3.07
N ALA A 75 -14.41 -4.18 2.47
CA ALA A 75 -15.70 -4.80 2.31
C ALA A 75 -15.59 -6.14 1.54
N GLY A 76 -16.14 -7.19 2.11
CA GLY A 76 -16.10 -8.54 1.52
C GLY A 76 -14.81 -9.31 1.73
N ASP A 77 -13.82 -8.76 2.39
CA ASP A 77 -12.58 -9.48 2.70
C ASP A 77 -12.86 -10.60 3.70
N GLN A 78 -12.32 -11.78 3.43
CA GLN A 78 -12.57 -12.99 4.22
C GLN A 78 -11.46 -13.32 5.22
N PHE A 79 -10.46 -12.46 5.35
CA PHE A 79 -9.38 -12.69 6.31
C PHE A 79 -9.96 -12.74 7.74
N PRO A 80 -9.64 -13.78 8.53
CA PRO A 80 -10.36 -14.04 9.78
C PRO A 80 -10.07 -13.01 10.87
N SER A 81 -8.91 -12.36 10.88
CA SER A 81 -8.56 -11.37 11.91
C SER A 81 -8.77 -9.95 11.40
N LYS A 82 -9.81 -9.29 11.89
CA LYS A 82 -10.08 -7.87 11.60
C LYS A 82 -9.29 -6.92 12.52
N ALA A 83 -8.63 -7.46 13.53
CA ALA A 83 -7.83 -6.72 14.50
C ALA A 83 -6.32 -6.79 14.21
N LEU A 84 -5.92 -7.29 13.04
CA LEU A 84 -4.52 -7.38 12.65
C LEU A 84 -3.90 -5.99 12.55
N ALA A 85 -2.75 -5.78 13.21
CA ALA A 85 -2.01 -4.53 13.14
C ALA A 85 -1.41 -4.31 11.73
N GLY A 86 -1.13 -3.05 11.38
CA GLY A 86 -0.55 -2.70 10.08
C GLY A 86 0.74 -3.45 9.77
N VAL A 87 1.62 -3.61 10.75
CA VAL A 87 2.84 -4.41 10.59
C VAL A 87 2.53 -5.88 10.32
N GLY A 88 1.44 -6.40 10.87
CA GLY A 88 0.99 -7.77 10.60
C GLY A 88 0.54 -7.95 9.16
N VAL A 89 -0.15 -6.97 8.58
CA VAL A 89 -0.53 -6.97 7.16
C VAL A 89 0.71 -7.06 6.29
N MET A 90 1.71 -6.24 6.58
CA MET A 90 2.99 -6.25 5.84
C MET A 90 3.70 -7.59 5.99
N PHE A 91 3.65 -8.20 7.18
CA PHE A 91 4.25 -9.52 7.41
C PHE A 91 3.62 -10.59 6.50
N TYR A 92 2.31 -10.61 6.37
CA TYR A 92 1.62 -11.54 5.46
C TYR A 92 1.99 -11.29 4.00
N LEU A 93 2.13 -10.03 3.59
CA LEU A 93 2.61 -9.70 2.26
C LEU A 93 4.01 -10.27 2.02
N LEU A 94 4.91 -10.13 2.97
CA LEU A 94 6.28 -10.65 2.86
C LEU A 94 6.32 -12.18 2.80
N ILE A 95 5.44 -12.86 3.53
CA ILE A 95 5.28 -14.31 3.45
C ILE A 95 4.86 -14.72 2.03
N ALA A 96 3.86 -14.05 1.47
CA ALA A 96 3.37 -14.33 0.13
C ALA A 96 4.44 -14.06 -0.93
N LEU A 97 5.15 -12.95 -0.80
CA LEU A 97 6.26 -12.60 -1.70
C LEU A 97 7.36 -13.66 -1.66
N ARG A 98 7.76 -14.11 -0.46
CA ARG A 98 8.75 -15.16 -0.30
C ARG A 98 8.32 -16.47 -0.98
N ALA A 99 7.05 -16.86 -0.79
CA ALA A 99 6.50 -18.04 -1.44
C ALA A 99 6.57 -17.91 -2.97
N LYS A 100 6.17 -16.74 -3.48
CA LYS A 100 6.18 -16.49 -4.94
C LYS A 100 7.59 -16.51 -5.52
N LEU A 101 8.54 -15.92 -4.86
CA LEU A 101 9.94 -15.94 -5.32
C LEU A 101 10.50 -17.36 -5.38
N ARG A 102 10.14 -18.21 -4.42
CA ARG A 102 10.54 -19.63 -4.44
C ARG A 102 9.92 -20.41 -5.61
N GLU A 103 8.72 -20.05 -6.06
CA GLU A 103 8.12 -20.67 -7.24
C GLU A 103 8.81 -20.28 -8.54
N LEU A 104 9.46 -19.12 -8.56
CA LEU A 104 10.14 -18.58 -9.75
C LEU A 104 11.58 -19.06 -9.90
N ASP A 105 12.18 -19.62 -8.85
CA ASP A 105 13.49 -20.26 -8.89
C ASP A 105 13.31 -21.71 -9.42
#